data_c3dee14a48b7a1e67c26dea063d014b6
#
_entry.id   c3dee14a48b7a1e67c26dea063d014b6
#
_cell.length_a   1.000
_cell.length_b   1.000
_cell.length_c   1.000
_cell.angle_alpha   90.00
_cell.angle_beta   90.00
_cell.angle_gamma   90.00
#
_symmetry.space_group_name_H-M   'P 1'
#
loop_
_entity.id
_entity.type
_entity.pdbx_description
1 polymer ?
#
loop_
_entity_poly.entity_id
_entity_poly.type
_entity_poly.pdbx_seq_one_letter_code
_entity_poly.pdbx_strand_id
1 'polypeptide(L)'
;MTQLPRGLRNNNPGNIRLSKDKWQGLRQEQTDGSFFQFIAPMWGYRALIRTLQNYHRLHGCRTIADYINRWAPATENHTSGYISAVCREMQVPTTFEPDVNDQATMCAFASAISLVENGIPAVQQDVLDGWKAL
;
A
#
# COMPACT_ATOMS: atom_id res chain seq x y z
N MET A 1 10.26 2.95 25.30
CA MET A 1 10.47 2.96 23.84
C MET A 1 9.18 2.63 23.13
N THR A 2 8.83 3.43 22.15
CA THR A 2 7.64 3.20 21.35
C THR A 2 7.96 2.20 20.25
N GLN A 3 7.18 1.14 20.15
CA GLN A 3 7.31 0.20 19.04
C GLN A 3 6.83 0.82 17.73
N LEU A 4 7.43 0.40 16.64
CA LEU A 4 6.90 0.73 15.32
C LEU A 4 5.49 0.14 15.16
N PRO A 5 4.62 0.77 14.36
CA PRO A 5 3.33 0.21 14.02
C PRO A 5 3.47 -1.20 13.40
N ARG A 6 2.42 -2.00 13.55
CA ARG A 6 2.42 -3.41 13.13
C ARG A 6 2.83 -3.58 11.66
N GLY A 7 2.31 -2.73 10.77
CA GLY A 7 2.67 -2.81 9.35
C GLY A 7 4.16 -2.62 9.11
N LEU A 8 4.77 -1.68 9.81
CA LEU A 8 6.21 -1.43 9.66
C LEU A 8 7.06 -2.52 10.31
N ARG A 9 6.61 -3.09 11.42
CA ARG A 9 7.30 -4.24 12.05
C ARG A 9 7.30 -5.46 11.12
N ASN A 10 6.24 -5.63 10.34
CA ASN A 10 6.11 -6.72 9.38
C ASN A 10 6.77 -6.41 8.03
N ASN A 11 7.36 -5.24 7.85
CA ASN A 11 7.82 -4.75 6.56
C ASN A 11 6.69 -4.81 5.51
N ASN A 12 5.46 -4.59 5.95
CA ASN A 12 4.23 -4.65 5.16
C ASN A 12 3.47 -3.34 5.34
N PRO A 13 3.93 -2.26 4.68
CA PRO A 13 3.42 -0.91 4.94
C PRO A 13 1.93 -0.73 4.61
N GLY A 14 1.38 -1.55 3.74
CA GLY A 14 -0.04 -1.52 3.39
C GLY A 14 -0.89 -2.49 4.20
N ASN A 15 -0.33 -3.20 5.16
CA ASN A 15 -1.05 -4.20 5.95
C ASN A 15 -1.81 -5.20 5.06
N ILE A 16 -1.11 -5.76 4.06
CA ILE A 16 -1.69 -6.75 3.16
C ILE A 16 -2.01 -8.01 3.95
N ARG A 17 -3.28 -8.43 3.92
CA ARG A 17 -3.75 -9.60 4.66
C ARG A 17 -3.22 -10.89 4.07
N LEU A 18 -3.01 -11.88 4.92
CA LEU A 18 -2.63 -13.22 4.50
C LEU A 18 -3.64 -13.77 3.49
N SER A 19 -3.12 -14.41 2.45
CA SER A 19 -3.90 -15.04 1.39
C SER A 19 -3.06 -16.16 0.78
N LYS A 20 -3.54 -16.71 -0.33
CA LYS A 20 -2.79 -17.73 -1.08
C LYS A 20 -1.72 -17.13 -1.98
N ASP A 21 -1.63 -15.80 -2.05
CA ASP A 21 -0.65 -15.12 -2.88
C ASP A 21 0.76 -15.45 -2.42
N LYS A 22 1.65 -15.64 -3.40
CA LYS A 22 3.06 -15.96 -3.15
C LYS A 22 3.91 -14.76 -3.53
N TRP A 23 3.92 -13.76 -2.66
CA TRP A 23 4.70 -12.54 -2.88
C TRP A 23 6.21 -12.84 -2.84
N GLN A 24 6.98 -12.10 -3.60
CA GLN A 24 8.43 -12.10 -3.47
C GLN A 24 8.83 -11.40 -2.19
N GLY A 25 9.89 -11.88 -1.56
CA GLY A 25 10.45 -11.26 -0.37
C GLY A 25 9.72 -11.56 0.93
N LEU A 26 8.89 -12.58 0.96
CA LEU A 26 8.25 -13.01 2.21
C LEU A 26 9.27 -13.65 3.15
N ARG A 27 9.09 -13.42 4.46
CA ARG A 27 9.81 -14.18 5.48
C ARG A 27 9.42 -15.65 5.35
N GLN A 28 10.38 -16.53 5.60
CA GLN A 28 10.13 -17.97 5.56
C GLN A 28 9.03 -18.36 6.53
N GLU A 29 9.05 -17.80 7.74
CA GLU A 29 8.01 -18.04 8.73
C GLU A 29 7.12 -16.81 8.84
N GLN A 30 5.81 -17.04 8.72
CA GLN A 30 4.78 -16.01 8.85
C GLN A 30 4.15 -16.17 10.23
N THR A 31 4.48 -15.27 11.15
CA THR A 31 4.09 -15.39 12.56
C THR A 31 3.01 -14.39 12.99
N ASP A 32 2.58 -13.48 12.10
CA ASP A 32 1.59 -12.47 12.47
C ASP A 32 0.17 -13.04 12.66
N GLY A 33 -0.19 -14.00 11.83
CA GLY A 33 -1.52 -14.62 11.87
C GLY A 33 -2.58 -13.91 11.04
N SER A 34 -2.38 -12.65 10.67
CA SER A 34 -3.35 -11.86 9.90
C SER A 34 -2.75 -11.20 8.66
N PHE A 35 -1.51 -10.75 8.76
CA PHE A 35 -0.84 -9.97 7.71
C PHE A 35 0.44 -10.65 7.27
N PHE A 36 0.78 -10.50 5.99
CA PHE A 36 2.07 -10.94 5.48
C PHE A 36 3.23 -10.23 6.17
N GLN A 37 4.34 -10.94 6.30
CA GLN A 37 5.60 -10.38 6.80
C GLN A 37 6.66 -10.53 5.72
N PHE A 38 7.32 -9.40 5.38
CA PHE A 38 8.36 -9.36 4.35
C PHE A 38 9.75 -9.28 5.00
N ILE A 39 10.78 -9.66 4.25
CA ILE A 39 12.16 -9.63 4.74
C ILE A 39 12.76 -8.23 4.77
N ALA A 40 12.20 -7.30 3.99
CA ALA A 40 12.62 -5.89 3.95
C ALA A 40 11.45 -5.01 3.52
N PRO A 41 11.46 -3.70 3.89
CA PRO A 41 10.37 -2.80 3.54
C PRO A 41 10.11 -2.71 2.04
N MET A 42 11.14 -2.72 1.21
CA MET A 42 10.98 -2.62 -0.25
C MET A 42 10.06 -3.70 -0.82
N TRP A 43 10.12 -4.92 -0.29
CA TRP A 43 9.27 -6.00 -0.77
C TRP A 43 7.80 -5.76 -0.42
N GLY A 44 7.55 -5.15 0.74
CA GLY A 44 6.20 -4.74 1.12
C GLY A 44 5.67 -3.63 0.23
N TYR A 45 6.50 -2.64 -0.12
CA TYR A 45 6.09 -1.58 -1.07
C TYR A 45 5.87 -2.14 -2.47
N ARG A 46 6.72 -3.08 -2.91
CA ARG A 46 6.51 -3.77 -4.18
C ARG A 46 5.14 -4.44 -4.22
N ALA A 47 4.80 -5.18 -3.18
CA ALA A 47 3.51 -5.87 -3.09
C ALA A 47 2.35 -4.90 -3.09
N LEU A 48 2.47 -3.78 -2.37
CA LEU A 48 1.46 -2.73 -2.34
C LEU A 48 1.23 -2.14 -3.73
N ILE A 49 2.29 -1.74 -4.41
CA ILE A 49 2.19 -1.15 -5.74
C ILE A 49 1.62 -2.17 -6.74
N ARG A 50 2.10 -3.39 -6.70
CA ARG A 50 1.60 -4.45 -7.60
C ARG A 50 0.12 -4.71 -7.37
N THR A 51 -0.35 -4.67 -6.13
CA THR A 51 -1.76 -4.82 -5.83
C THR A 51 -2.59 -3.71 -6.48
N LEU A 52 -2.13 -2.46 -6.39
CA LEU A 52 -2.82 -1.34 -7.03
C LEU A 52 -2.83 -1.50 -8.55
N GLN A 53 -1.71 -1.91 -9.15
CA GLN A 53 -1.66 -2.18 -10.59
C GLN A 53 -2.64 -3.28 -10.98
N ASN A 54 -2.76 -4.33 -10.16
CA ASN A 54 -3.72 -5.40 -10.40
C ASN A 54 -5.17 -4.92 -10.27
N TYR A 55 -5.46 -4.00 -9.36
CA TYR A 55 -6.80 -3.42 -9.25
C TYR A 55 -7.20 -2.70 -10.53
N HIS A 56 -6.26 -1.98 -11.15
CA HIS A 56 -6.51 -1.36 -12.44
C HIS A 56 -6.73 -2.41 -13.54
N ARG A 57 -5.81 -3.35 -13.65
CA ARG A 57 -5.81 -4.34 -14.73
C ARG A 57 -6.97 -5.32 -14.63
N LEU A 58 -7.29 -5.79 -13.42
CA LEU A 58 -8.27 -6.86 -13.21
C LEU A 58 -9.67 -6.33 -12.87
N HIS A 59 -9.77 -5.15 -12.29
CA HIS A 59 -11.04 -4.63 -11.76
C HIS A 59 -11.40 -3.26 -12.30
N GLY A 60 -10.60 -2.71 -13.22
CA GLY A 60 -10.92 -1.45 -13.88
C GLY A 60 -10.88 -0.23 -12.98
N CYS A 61 -10.20 -0.28 -11.83
CA CYS A 61 -10.06 0.89 -10.96
C CYS A 61 -9.36 2.02 -11.71
N ARG A 62 -9.89 3.24 -11.59
CA ARG A 62 -9.39 4.42 -12.30
C ARG A 62 -9.10 5.58 -11.37
N THR A 63 -10.05 5.96 -10.51
CA THR A 63 -9.89 7.09 -9.59
C THR A 63 -9.31 6.62 -8.26
N ILE A 64 -8.71 7.56 -7.50
CA ILE A 64 -8.23 7.25 -6.15
C ILE A 64 -9.35 6.60 -5.32
N ALA A 65 -10.58 7.13 -5.44
CA ALA A 65 -11.72 6.56 -4.73
C ALA A 65 -11.96 5.09 -5.11
N ASP A 66 -11.86 4.75 -6.39
CA ASP A 66 -12.03 3.36 -6.85
C ASP A 66 -11.03 2.43 -6.16
N TYR A 67 -9.75 2.81 -6.16
CA TYR A 67 -8.69 1.99 -5.55
C TYR A 67 -8.91 1.81 -4.06
N ILE A 68 -9.20 2.90 -3.35
CA ILE A 68 -9.33 2.84 -1.89
C ILE A 68 -10.60 2.13 -1.47
N ASN A 69 -11.70 2.26 -2.20
CA ASN A 69 -12.91 1.47 -1.91
C ASN A 69 -12.65 -0.03 -2.00
N ARG A 70 -11.72 -0.44 -2.85
CA ARG A 70 -11.33 -1.84 -2.96
C ARG A 70 -10.28 -2.23 -1.93
N TRP A 71 -9.31 -1.34 -1.69
CA TRP A 71 -8.22 -1.55 -0.74
C TRP A 71 -8.71 -1.59 0.71
N ALA A 72 -9.60 -0.66 1.06
CA ALA A 72 -10.10 -0.47 2.43
C ALA A 72 -11.63 -0.33 2.41
N PRO A 73 -12.37 -1.43 2.15
CA PRO A 73 -13.83 -1.35 1.99
C PRO A 73 -14.53 -0.86 3.26
N ALA A 74 -15.67 -0.20 3.07
CA ALA A 74 -16.42 0.45 4.15
C ALA A 74 -16.90 -0.52 5.24
N THR A 75 -17.03 -1.80 4.91
CA THR A 75 -17.41 -2.82 5.90
C THR A 75 -16.35 -3.04 6.98
N GLU A 76 -15.10 -2.68 6.71
CA GLU A 76 -13.97 -2.91 7.62
C GLU A 76 -13.25 -1.64 8.01
N ASN A 77 -13.49 -0.51 7.33
CA ASN A 77 -12.69 0.69 7.46
C ASN A 77 -13.54 1.96 7.35
N HIS A 78 -12.97 3.08 7.82
CA HIS A 78 -13.52 4.42 7.60
C HIS A 78 -13.07 4.93 6.22
N THR A 79 -13.65 4.36 5.17
CA THR A 79 -13.16 4.50 3.79
C THR A 79 -13.14 5.94 3.30
N SER A 80 -14.18 6.73 3.59
CA SER A 80 -14.22 8.15 3.17
C SER A 80 -13.08 8.96 3.78
N GLY A 81 -12.78 8.74 5.06
CA GLY A 81 -11.64 9.38 5.72
C GLY A 81 -10.31 8.94 5.14
N TYR A 82 -10.21 7.66 4.79
CA TYR A 82 -9.01 7.10 4.16
C TYR A 82 -8.77 7.75 2.79
N ILE A 83 -9.81 7.82 1.95
CA ILE A 83 -9.73 8.48 0.64
C ILE A 83 -9.28 9.93 0.79
N SER A 84 -9.88 10.67 1.71
CA SER A 84 -9.55 12.07 1.95
C SER A 84 -8.09 12.25 2.38
N ALA A 85 -7.61 11.37 3.26
CA ALA A 85 -6.23 11.43 3.74
C ALA A 85 -5.22 11.14 2.63
N VAL A 86 -5.48 10.13 1.80
CA VAL A 86 -4.62 9.79 0.66
C VAL A 86 -4.58 10.94 -0.34
N CYS A 87 -5.73 11.48 -0.69
CA CYS A 87 -5.81 12.57 -1.65
C CYS A 87 -5.13 13.84 -1.14
N ARG A 88 -5.27 14.15 0.14
CA ARG A 88 -4.58 15.29 0.75
C ARG A 88 -3.07 15.11 0.69
N GLU A 89 -2.59 13.91 1.01
CA GLU A 89 -1.17 13.61 1.01
C GLU A 89 -0.59 13.70 -0.40
N MET A 90 -1.32 13.23 -1.40
CA MET A 90 -0.92 13.31 -2.81
C MET A 90 -1.19 14.67 -3.45
N GLN A 91 -1.95 15.55 -2.78
CA GLN A 91 -2.39 16.84 -3.31
C GLN A 91 -3.19 16.70 -4.61
N VAL A 92 -4.13 15.78 -4.61
CA VAL A 92 -5.01 15.49 -5.76
C VAL A 92 -6.46 15.40 -5.33
N PRO A 93 -7.43 15.63 -6.24
CA PRO A 93 -8.85 15.40 -5.94
C PRO A 93 -9.16 13.89 -5.91
N THR A 94 -10.29 13.53 -5.32
CA THR A 94 -10.74 12.13 -5.25
C THR A 94 -10.99 11.52 -6.62
N THR A 95 -11.21 12.36 -7.62
CA THR A 95 -11.44 11.96 -9.01
C THR A 95 -10.16 11.81 -9.82
N PHE A 96 -9.00 12.11 -9.22
CA PHE A 96 -7.72 11.94 -9.91
C PHE A 96 -7.53 10.48 -10.32
N GLU A 97 -7.08 10.27 -11.56
CA GLU A 97 -6.83 8.94 -12.11
C GLU A 97 -5.32 8.69 -12.19
N PRO A 98 -4.75 7.97 -11.22
CA PRO A 98 -3.31 7.69 -11.26
C PRO A 98 -2.94 6.78 -12.43
N ASP A 99 -1.87 7.13 -13.13
CA ASP A 99 -1.28 6.26 -14.14
C ASP A 99 -0.44 5.21 -13.41
N VAL A 100 -0.88 3.96 -13.45
CA VAL A 100 -0.22 2.86 -12.72
C VAL A 100 1.17 2.51 -13.27
N ASN A 101 1.54 3.10 -14.40
CA ASN A 101 2.87 2.94 -14.99
C ASN A 101 3.78 4.15 -14.73
N ASP A 102 3.29 5.17 -14.03
CA ASP A 102 4.07 6.35 -13.71
C ASP A 102 4.72 6.21 -12.34
N GLN A 103 6.06 6.18 -12.33
CA GLN A 103 6.84 5.97 -11.10
C GLN A 103 6.51 7.00 -10.02
N ALA A 104 6.55 8.29 -10.37
CA ALA A 104 6.34 9.35 -9.38
C ALA A 104 4.95 9.24 -8.74
N THR A 105 3.93 9.04 -9.57
CA THR A 105 2.55 8.91 -9.11
C THR A 105 2.36 7.69 -8.20
N MET A 106 2.88 6.54 -8.62
CA MET A 106 2.67 5.31 -7.87
C MET A 106 3.48 5.27 -6.58
N CYS A 107 4.67 5.86 -6.57
CA CYS A 107 5.44 6.02 -5.34
C CYS A 107 4.73 6.97 -4.35
N ALA A 108 4.13 8.05 -4.86
CA ALA A 108 3.34 8.96 -4.02
C ALA A 108 2.10 8.27 -3.47
N PHE A 109 1.42 7.48 -4.28
CA PHE A 109 0.21 6.75 -3.88
C PHE A 109 0.55 5.73 -2.78
N ALA A 110 1.58 4.93 -3.00
CA ALA A 110 2.03 3.93 -2.02
C ALA A 110 2.48 4.60 -0.71
N SER A 111 3.19 5.72 -0.80
CA SER A 111 3.63 6.49 0.38
C SER A 111 2.45 7.02 1.17
N ALA A 112 1.43 7.52 0.48
CA ALA A 112 0.21 8.02 1.13
C ALA A 112 -0.54 6.91 1.86
N ILE A 113 -0.69 5.75 1.24
CA ILE A 113 -1.31 4.58 1.88
C ILE A 113 -0.51 4.17 3.12
N SER A 114 0.81 4.10 3.00
CA SER A 114 1.68 3.74 4.12
C SER A 114 1.51 4.70 5.29
N LEU A 115 1.42 5.99 5.01
CA LEU A 115 1.22 7.01 6.06
C LEU A 115 -0.14 6.82 6.76
N VAL A 116 -1.20 6.57 6.01
CA VAL A 116 -2.53 6.33 6.59
C VAL A 116 -2.52 5.08 7.47
N GLU A 117 -1.88 4.00 6.99
CA GLU A 117 -1.84 2.74 7.73
C GLU A 117 -0.98 2.82 9.00
N ASN A 118 0.11 3.54 8.96
CA ASN A 118 1.13 3.46 10.00
C ASN A 118 1.32 4.75 10.80
N GLY A 119 0.83 5.89 10.31
CA GLY A 119 0.99 7.18 10.99
C GLY A 119 2.41 7.75 10.94
N ILE A 120 3.30 7.13 10.18
CA ILE A 120 4.71 7.52 10.05
C ILE A 120 5.01 7.66 8.56
N PRO A 121 5.68 8.74 8.12
CA PRO A 121 6.04 8.90 6.72
C PRO A 121 6.89 7.75 6.20
N ALA A 122 6.62 7.32 4.96
CA ALA A 122 7.40 6.27 4.31
C ALA A 122 8.83 6.74 4.05
N VAL A 123 9.78 5.81 4.15
CA VAL A 123 11.16 6.04 3.70
C VAL A 123 11.16 5.97 2.17
N GLN A 124 11.43 7.08 1.50
CA GLN A 124 11.26 7.18 0.05
C GLN A 124 12.16 6.22 -0.73
N GLN A 125 13.36 5.93 -0.23
CA GLN A 125 14.23 4.96 -0.89
C GLN A 125 13.61 3.56 -0.91
N ASP A 126 12.92 3.17 0.17
CA ASP A 126 12.25 1.86 0.23
C ASP A 126 11.11 1.77 -0.78
N VAL A 127 10.34 2.85 -0.94
CA VAL A 127 9.25 2.94 -1.91
C VAL A 127 9.80 2.82 -3.33
N LEU A 128 10.85 3.57 -3.62
CA LEU A 128 11.50 3.57 -4.94
C LEU A 128 12.09 2.20 -5.25
N ASP A 129 12.74 1.56 -4.30
CA ASP A 129 13.30 0.23 -4.48
C ASP A 129 12.18 -0.79 -4.77
N GLY A 130 11.04 -0.64 -4.11
CA GLY A 130 9.86 -1.47 -4.38
C GLY A 130 9.36 -1.30 -5.80
N TRP A 131 9.28 -0.06 -6.29
CA TRP A 131 8.92 0.23 -7.67
C TRP A 131 9.90 -0.42 -8.66
N LYS A 132 11.20 -0.28 -8.40
CA LYS A 132 12.23 -0.83 -9.29
C LYS A 132 12.24 -2.35 -9.33
N ALA A 133 11.68 -3.01 -8.34
CA ALA A 133 11.64 -4.47 -8.24
C ALA A 133 10.40 -5.08 -8.91
N LEU A 134 9.50 -4.25 -9.46
CA LEU A 134 8.30 -4.75 -10.14
C LEU A 134 8.60 -5.62 -11.35
#